data_a0d5aaedaf01dc1beda2ff3b404e61c2
#
_entry.id   a0d5aaedaf01dc1beda2ff3b404e61c2
#
_cell.length_a   1.000
_cell.length_b   1.000
_cell.length_c   1.000
_cell.angle_alpha   90.00
_cell.angle_beta   90.00
_cell.angle_gamma   90.00
#
_symmetry.space_group_name_H-M   'P 1'
#
loop_
_entity.id
_entity.type
_entity.pdbx_description
1 polymer ?
#
loop_
_entity_poly.entity_id
_entity_poly.type
_entity_poly.pdbx_seq_one_letter_code
_entity_poly.pdbx_strand_id
1 'polypeptide(L)'
;MNERFLRTEMILGAPALDKLRRSHVAVFGLGGVGSYAAECLARSGVGTLTLVDQDTVSVSNINRQLCALTSTVGQYKAEVAAARVRDIDPDTVVYPICATYDAAHREEFFSRKFDYIVDCIDLVSCKLDLIQQARLRGIPILSALGTGNKLEPELLRVTDISKTSGCPLARIMRKELRTRGIHHLKVMFSPELPHETQQLEAPSPGRRSVPASVAWVPSVAGLMMGGTVVRDIIEDGGLVP
;
A
#
# COMPACT_ATOMS: atom_id res chain seq x y z
N MET A 1 -19.39 22.38 -0.03
CA MET A 1 -18.16 22.20 -0.86
C MET A 1 -16.97 22.27 0.09
N ASN A 2 -16.10 21.25 0.12
CA ASN A 2 -14.91 21.26 0.98
C ASN A 2 -13.75 21.88 0.20
N GLU A 3 -13.28 23.06 0.61
CA GLU A 3 -12.22 23.81 -0.08
C GLU A 3 -10.92 23.01 -0.23
N ARG A 4 -10.65 22.03 0.67
CA ARG A 4 -9.47 21.15 0.60
C ARG A 4 -9.42 20.34 -0.69
N PHE A 5 -10.58 19.97 -1.23
CA PHE A 5 -10.70 19.10 -2.41
C PHE A 5 -11.19 19.83 -3.66
N LEU A 6 -11.31 21.15 -3.62
CA LEU A 6 -11.83 21.94 -4.75
C LEU A 6 -11.09 21.64 -6.07
N ARG A 7 -9.76 21.57 -6.04
CA ARG A 7 -8.98 21.26 -7.24
C ARG A 7 -9.15 19.83 -7.73
N THR A 8 -9.38 18.89 -6.82
CA THR A 8 -9.71 17.50 -7.14
C THR A 8 -11.11 17.43 -7.77
N GLU A 9 -12.07 18.19 -7.23
CA GLU A 9 -13.42 18.29 -7.78
C GLU A 9 -13.44 18.87 -9.20
N MET A 10 -12.61 19.88 -9.47
CA MET A 10 -12.50 20.48 -10.82
C MET A 10 -12.11 19.47 -11.90
N ILE A 11 -11.37 18.42 -11.59
CA ILE A 11 -10.92 17.42 -12.56
C ILE A 11 -11.74 16.12 -12.51
N LEU A 12 -12.17 15.68 -11.33
CA LEU A 12 -12.91 14.42 -11.16
C LEU A 12 -14.43 14.62 -11.14
N GLY A 13 -14.90 15.81 -10.80
CA GLY A 13 -16.32 16.14 -10.62
C GLY A 13 -16.86 15.78 -9.22
N ALA A 14 -17.93 16.44 -8.82
CA ALA A 14 -18.58 16.25 -7.53
C ALA A 14 -19.07 14.80 -7.29
N PRO A 15 -19.67 14.08 -8.28
CA PRO A 15 -20.09 12.69 -8.06
C PRO A 15 -18.94 11.75 -7.70
N ALA A 16 -17.73 11.96 -8.27
CA ALA A 16 -16.55 11.18 -7.95
C ALA A 16 -16.10 11.43 -6.51
N LEU A 17 -16.07 12.70 -6.08
CA LEU A 17 -15.74 13.03 -4.68
C LEU A 17 -16.75 12.45 -3.70
N ASP A 18 -18.03 12.48 -4.00
CA ASP A 18 -19.07 11.88 -3.17
C ASP A 18 -18.87 10.35 -3.03
N LYS A 19 -18.43 9.70 -4.09
CA LYS A 19 -18.10 8.27 -4.07
C LYS A 19 -16.88 7.98 -3.20
N LEU A 20 -15.79 8.73 -3.36
CA LEU A 20 -14.60 8.64 -2.54
C LEU A 20 -14.90 8.91 -1.06
N ARG A 21 -15.70 9.91 -0.76
CA ARG A 21 -16.09 10.27 0.62
C ARG A 21 -16.85 9.13 1.32
N ARG A 22 -17.60 8.33 0.61
CA ARG A 22 -18.31 7.16 1.16
C ARG A 22 -17.49 5.90 1.19
N SER A 23 -16.30 5.89 0.56
CA SER A 23 -15.46 4.70 0.43
C SER A 23 -14.60 4.47 1.67
N HIS A 24 -14.37 3.19 1.99
CA HIS A 24 -13.48 2.73 3.03
C HIS A 24 -12.32 1.93 2.41
N VAL A 25 -11.12 2.46 2.47
CA VAL A 25 -9.90 1.81 1.96
C VAL A 25 -9.03 1.35 3.11
N ALA A 26 -8.58 0.09 3.06
CA ALA A 26 -7.60 -0.44 4.01
C ALA A 26 -6.20 -0.47 3.37
N VAL A 27 -5.20 0.08 4.08
CA VAL A 27 -3.79 0.04 3.68
C VAL A 27 -3.03 -0.84 4.66
N PHE A 28 -2.51 -1.95 4.17
CA PHE A 28 -1.73 -2.89 4.94
C PHE A 28 -0.24 -2.70 4.66
N GLY A 29 0.52 -2.30 5.68
CA GLY A 29 1.93 -1.88 5.60
C GLY A 29 2.09 -0.40 5.28
N LEU A 30 2.75 0.35 6.17
CA LEU A 30 2.97 1.80 6.07
C LEU A 30 4.46 2.15 5.92
N GLY A 31 5.17 1.30 5.18
CA GLY A 31 6.56 1.52 4.80
C GLY A 31 6.70 2.58 3.69
N GLY A 32 7.78 2.47 2.90
CA GLY A 32 8.09 3.43 1.82
C GLY A 32 7.02 3.54 0.73
N VAL A 33 6.24 2.49 0.48
CA VAL A 33 5.14 2.50 -0.50
C VAL A 33 3.81 2.87 0.16
N GLY A 34 3.44 2.15 1.22
CA GLY A 34 2.11 2.28 1.81
C GLY A 34 1.86 3.63 2.48
N SER A 35 2.88 4.27 3.06
CA SER A 35 2.72 5.60 3.64
C SER A 35 2.36 6.65 2.59
N TYR A 36 2.94 6.59 1.39
CA TYR A 36 2.59 7.49 0.29
C TYR A 36 1.27 7.10 -0.38
N ALA A 37 0.89 5.82 -0.39
CA ALA A 37 -0.43 5.42 -0.84
C ALA A 37 -1.52 5.98 0.08
N ALA A 38 -1.35 5.87 1.41
CA ALA A 38 -2.27 6.44 2.40
C ALA A 38 -2.39 7.97 2.27
N GLU A 39 -1.26 8.66 2.07
CA GLU A 39 -1.21 10.11 1.81
C GLU A 39 -2.03 10.49 0.56
N CYS A 40 -1.82 9.77 -0.53
CA CYS A 40 -2.53 10.01 -1.79
C CYS A 40 -4.05 9.81 -1.61
N LEU A 41 -4.47 8.74 -0.93
CA LEU A 41 -5.88 8.46 -0.66
C LEU A 41 -6.53 9.55 0.20
N ALA A 42 -5.85 9.96 1.29
CA ALA A 42 -6.32 11.04 2.15
C ALA A 42 -6.50 12.36 1.37
N ARG A 43 -5.50 12.75 0.57
CA ARG A 43 -5.53 13.96 -0.26
C ARG A 43 -6.49 13.89 -1.45
N SER A 44 -6.98 12.71 -1.78
CA SER A 44 -8.01 12.50 -2.80
C SER A 44 -9.43 12.53 -2.26
N GLY A 45 -9.62 12.62 -0.93
CA GLY A 45 -10.93 12.72 -0.31
C GLY A 45 -11.58 11.38 0.03
N VAL A 46 -10.81 10.29 0.17
CA VAL A 46 -11.33 9.01 0.69
C VAL A 46 -11.82 9.21 2.12
N GLY A 47 -13.09 8.89 2.37
CA GLY A 47 -13.76 9.25 3.62
C GLY A 47 -13.39 8.37 4.81
N THR A 48 -12.93 7.12 4.59
CA THR A 48 -12.52 6.22 5.67
C THR A 48 -11.24 5.47 5.29
N LEU A 49 -10.27 5.47 6.20
CA LEU A 49 -9.01 4.73 6.04
C LEU A 49 -8.78 3.81 7.24
N THR A 50 -8.48 2.53 6.98
CA THR A 50 -7.88 1.62 7.95
C THR A 50 -6.39 1.50 7.62
N LEU A 51 -5.53 1.81 8.59
CA LEU A 51 -4.08 1.88 8.44
C LEU A 51 -3.43 0.84 9.34
N VAL A 52 -2.86 -0.21 8.73
CA VAL A 52 -2.32 -1.38 9.45
C VAL A 52 -0.81 -1.43 9.33
N ASP A 53 -0.10 -1.33 10.44
CA ASP A 53 1.34 -1.54 10.54
C ASP A 53 1.73 -1.79 12.00
N GLN A 54 2.53 -2.83 12.26
CA GLN A 54 2.97 -3.17 13.61
C GLN A 54 4.19 -2.36 14.10
N ASP A 55 4.96 -1.82 13.14
CA ASP A 55 6.28 -1.25 13.44
C ASP A 55 6.18 0.13 14.06
N THR A 56 7.20 0.47 14.81
CA THR A 56 7.52 1.86 15.15
C THR A 56 8.43 2.48 14.08
N VAL A 57 8.43 3.81 14.02
CA VAL A 57 9.35 4.58 13.19
C VAL A 57 10.77 4.41 13.69
N SER A 58 11.71 4.06 12.83
CA SER A 58 13.14 4.03 13.11
C SER A 58 13.91 5.07 12.29
N VAL A 59 15.11 5.42 12.77
CA VAL A 59 15.98 6.40 12.07
C VAL A 59 16.29 5.94 10.64
N SER A 60 16.49 4.64 10.41
CA SER A 60 16.75 4.06 9.09
C SER A 60 15.56 4.13 8.12
N ASN A 61 14.38 4.54 8.59
CA ASN A 61 13.21 4.74 7.74
C ASN A 61 13.14 6.15 7.12
N ILE A 62 13.85 7.13 7.71
CA ILE A 62 13.75 8.57 7.36
C ILE A 62 14.05 8.81 5.88
N ASN A 63 14.93 8.02 5.29
CA ASN A 63 15.32 8.22 3.90
C ASN A 63 14.18 7.96 2.89
N ARG A 64 13.07 7.24 3.27
CA ARG A 64 12.07 6.82 2.28
C ARG A 64 10.64 6.67 2.78
N GLN A 65 10.38 6.72 4.10
CA GLN A 65 9.02 6.55 4.64
C GLN A 65 8.45 7.90 5.06
N LEU A 66 7.26 8.25 4.58
CA LEU A 66 6.62 9.54 4.82
C LEU A 66 6.38 9.82 6.31
N CYS A 67 6.05 8.77 7.08
CA CYS A 67 5.81 8.87 8.52
C CYS A 67 7.09 9.11 9.34
N ALA A 68 8.28 8.88 8.72
CA ALA A 68 9.54 8.88 9.43
C ALA A 68 10.21 10.25 9.41
N LEU A 69 10.11 10.93 10.54
CA LEU A 69 10.77 12.20 10.85
C LEU A 69 11.54 12.03 12.14
N THR A 70 12.51 12.90 12.41
CA THR A 70 13.24 12.91 13.69
C THR A 70 12.28 12.98 14.88
N SER A 71 11.19 13.77 14.75
CA SER A 71 10.17 13.94 15.79
C SER A 71 9.24 12.74 15.99
N THR A 72 9.20 11.80 15.03
CA THR A 72 8.30 10.63 15.10
C THR A 72 9.02 9.32 15.40
N VAL A 73 10.36 9.32 15.49
CA VAL A 73 11.14 8.13 15.86
C VAL A 73 10.63 7.52 17.18
N GLY A 74 10.38 6.21 17.17
CA GLY A 74 9.84 5.46 18.32
C GLY A 74 8.31 5.40 18.38
N GLN A 75 7.57 6.23 17.64
CA GLN A 75 6.10 6.19 17.57
C GLN A 75 5.62 5.11 16.60
N TYR A 76 4.45 4.52 16.84
CA TYR A 76 3.85 3.56 15.91
C TYR A 76 3.54 4.22 14.56
N LYS A 77 3.95 3.57 13.46
CA LYS A 77 3.72 4.09 12.10
C LYS A 77 2.25 4.31 11.80
N ALA A 78 1.37 3.40 12.24
CA ALA A 78 -0.07 3.51 12.04
C ALA A 78 -0.66 4.76 12.73
N GLU A 79 -0.20 5.07 13.95
CA GLU A 79 -0.65 6.26 14.68
C GLU A 79 -0.14 7.55 14.05
N VAL A 80 1.14 7.59 13.65
CA VAL A 80 1.73 8.75 12.98
C VAL A 80 0.99 9.03 11.66
N ALA A 81 0.72 7.98 10.88
CA ALA A 81 -0.04 8.12 9.63
C ALA A 81 -1.47 8.58 9.88
N ALA A 82 -2.14 8.05 10.92
CA ALA A 82 -3.50 8.45 11.28
C ALA A 82 -3.57 9.92 11.72
N ALA A 83 -2.62 10.37 12.53
CA ALA A 83 -2.53 11.79 12.94
C ALA A 83 -2.37 12.70 11.70
N ARG A 84 -1.51 12.30 10.77
CA ARG A 84 -1.30 13.03 9.52
C ARG A 84 -2.55 13.08 8.63
N VAL A 85 -3.28 11.97 8.50
CA VAL A 85 -4.55 11.94 7.74
C VAL A 85 -5.57 12.89 8.35
N ARG A 86 -5.72 12.90 9.68
CA ARG A 86 -6.64 13.82 10.37
C ARG A 86 -6.25 15.29 10.22
N ASP A 87 -4.96 15.58 10.07
CA ASP A 87 -4.47 16.95 9.81
C ASP A 87 -4.71 17.38 8.34
N ILE A 88 -4.68 16.42 7.40
CA ILE A 88 -5.08 16.67 6.00
C ILE A 88 -6.58 16.95 5.91
N ASP A 89 -7.39 16.10 6.52
CA ASP A 89 -8.86 16.25 6.53
C ASP A 89 -9.44 15.73 7.86
N PRO A 90 -9.88 16.63 8.76
CA PRO A 90 -10.47 16.25 10.05
C PRO A 90 -11.74 15.42 9.95
N ASP A 91 -12.45 15.48 8.81
CA ASP A 91 -13.68 14.72 8.57
C ASP A 91 -13.41 13.27 8.12
N THR A 92 -12.17 12.94 7.78
CA THR A 92 -11.79 11.56 7.42
C THR A 92 -11.76 10.66 8.67
N VAL A 93 -12.54 9.58 8.63
CA VAL A 93 -12.51 8.55 9.67
C VAL A 93 -11.27 7.68 9.51
N VAL A 94 -10.43 7.58 10.56
CA VAL A 94 -9.18 6.80 10.48
C VAL A 94 -9.12 5.80 11.62
N TYR A 95 -8.88 4.53 11.25
CA TYR A 95 -8.65 3.42 12.16
C TYR A 95 -7.19 2.97 12.09
N PRO A 96 -6.29 3.45 12.98
CA PRO A 96 -4.95 2.91 13.11
C PRO A 96 -4.99 1.54 13.79
N ILE A 97 -4.26 0.57 13.23
CA ILE A 97 -4.12 -0.78 13.78
C ILE A 97 -2.63 -1.09 13.90
N CYS A 98 -2.10 -1.03 15.14
CA CYS A 98 -0.70 -1.29 15.46
C CYS A 98 -0.48 -2.79 15.68
N ALA A 99 -0.74 -3.60 14.66
CA ALA A 99 -0.63 -5.06 14.73
C ALA A 99 -0.13 -5.65 13.41
N THR A 100 0.44 -6.86 13.51
CA THR A 100 0.80 -7.66 12.32
C THR A 100 -0.43 -8.32 11.76
N TYR A 101 -0.65 -8.16 10.44
CA TYR A 101 -1.61 -9.02 9.75
C TYR A 101 -1.02 -10.42 9.59
N ASP A 102 -1.73 -11.41 10.08
CA ASP A 102 -1.42 -12.83 9.87
C ASP A 102 -2.69 -13.68 9.71
N ALA A 103 -2.49 -14.94 9.31
CA ALA A 103 -3.58 -15.86 9.07
C ALA A 103 -4.35 -16.29 10.35
N ALA A 104 -3.74 -16.21 11.53
CA ALA A 104 -4.37 -16.62 12.79
C ALA A 104 -5.36 -15.57 13.29
N HIS A 105 -5.06 -14.28 13.09
CA HIS A 105 -5.85 -13.15 13.58
C HIS A 105 -6.64 -12.43 12.47
N ARG A 106 -6.70 -13.00 11.27
CA ARG A 106 -7.29 -12.35 10.08
C ARG A 106 -8.69 -11.77 10.29
N GLU A 107 -9.56 -12.45 11.04
CA GLU A 107 -10.95 -12.01 11.23
C GLU A 107 -11.06 -10.70 12.01
N GLU A 108 -10.09 -10.38 12.85
CA GLU A 108 -10.02 -9.11 13.57
C GLU A 108 -9.84 -7.94 12.60
N PHE A 109 -9.01 -8.12 11.56
CA PHE A 109 -8.78 -7.12 10.53
C PHE A 109 -9.99 -6.93 9.62
N PHE A 110 -10.76 -7.97 9.37
CA PHE A 110 -11.97 -7.93 8.53
C PHE A 110 -13.26 -7.70 9.33
N SER A 111 -13.17 -7.25 10.59
CA SER A 111 -14.33 -6.83 11.40
C SER A 111 -15.08 -5.64 10.81
N ARG A 112 -14.45 -4.90 9.90
CA ARG A 112 -15.02 -3.80 9.11
C ARG A 112 -15.09 -4.19 7.63
N LYS A 113 -16.11 -3.68 6.94
CA LYS A 113 -16.20 -3.83 5.49
C LYS A 113 -15.25 -2.85 4.81
N PHE A 114 -14.49 -3.32 3.84
CA PHE A 114 -13.64 -2.50 2.97
C PHE A 114 -14.19 -2.47 1.55
N ASP A 115 -14.12 -1.33 0.90
CA ASP A 115 -14.41 -1.17 -0.51
C ASP A 115 -13.18 -1.43 -1.38
N TYR A 116 -11.98 -1.29 -0.81
CA TYR A 116 -10.72 -1.57 -1.49
C TYR A 116 -9.60 -1.89 -0.48
N ILE A 117 -8.65 -2.76 -0.90
CA ILE A 117 -7.46 -3.09 -0.12
C ILE A 117 -6.20 -2.67 -0.90
N VAL A 118 -5.30 -1.96 -0.23
CA VAL A 118 -3.95 -1.66 -0.69
C VAL A 118 -2.97 -2.51 0.10
N ASP A 119 -2.34 -3.47 -0.56
CA ASP A 119 -1.40 -4.39 0.05
C ASP A 119 0.04 -3.94 -0.19
N CYS A 120 0.67 -3.41 0.86
CA CYS A 120 2.07 -3.02 0.92
C CYS A 120 2.87 -3.84 1.94
N ILE A 121 2.37 -5.02 2.33
CA ILE A 121 3.09 -5.95 3.21
C ILE A 121 4.32 -6.49 2.47
N ASP A 122 5.41 -6.70 3.19
CA ASP A 122 6.64 -7.25 2.62
C ASP A 122 6.81 -8.76 2.89
N LEU A 123 6.07 -9.32 3.85
CA LEU A 123 6.10 -10.75 4.17
C LEU A 123 5.20 -11.54 3.23
N VAL A 124 5.80 -12.43 2.43
CA VAL A 124 5.11 -13.19 1.37
C VAL A 124 3.93 -14.01 1.89
N SER A 125 4.06 -14.68 3.04
CA SER A 125 2.98 -15.49 3.62
C SER A 125 1.74 -14.66 3.95
N CYS A 126 1.93 -13.52 4.60
CA CYS A 126 0.85 -12.59 4.95
C CYS A 126 0.21 -11.97 3.70
N LYS A 127 1.03 -11.60 2.71
CA LYS A 127 0.59 -11.10 1.41
C LYS A 127 -0.31 -12.09 0.69
N LEU A 128 0.09 -13.35 0.63
CA LEU A 128 -0.67 -14.42 0.00
C LEU A 128 -2.00 -14.66 0.71
N ASP A 129 -2.02 -14.66 2.04
CA ASP A 129 -3.24 -14.81 2.81
C ASP A 129 -4.18 -13.62 2.59
N LEU A 130 -3.68 -12.38 2.67
CA LEU A 130 -4.48 -11.17 2.45
C LEU A 130 -5.15 -11.16 1.06
N ILE A 131 -4.42 -11.56 0.02
CA ILE A 131 -4.95 -11.68 -1.34
C ILE A 131 -6.05 -12.74 -1.44
N GLN A 132 -5.85 -13.91 -0.79
CA GLN A 132 -6.88 -14.94 -0.73
C GLN A 132 -8.14 -14.47 0.01
N GLN A 133 -7.96 -13.75 1.12
CA GLN A 133 -9.07 -13.20 1.88
C GLN A 133 -9.83 -12.11 1.12
N ALA A 134 -9.13 -11.24 0.39
CA ALA A 134 -9.75 -10.27 -0.50
C ALA A 134 -10.63 -10.95 -1.54
N ARG A 135 -10.10 -12.00 -2.21
CA ARG A 135 -10.86 -12.80 -3.18
C ARG A 135 -12.10 -13.44 -2.56
N LEU A 136 -11.97 -14.12 -1.42
CA LEU A 136 -13.07 -14.80 -0.75
C LEU A 136 -14.19 -13.84 -0.32
N ARG A 137 -13.85 -12.59 -0.02
CA ARG A 137 -14.80 -11.56 0.39
C ARG A 137 -15.28 -10.66 -0.75
N GLY A 138 -14.79 -10.89 -1.98
CA GLY A 138 -15.13 -10.06 -3.13
C GLY A 138 -14.64 -8.62 -3.05
N ILE A 139 -13.50 -8.39 -2.35
CA ILE A 139 -12.93 -7.05 -2.16
C ILE A 139 -11.83 -6.83 -3.20
N PRO A 140 -11.89 -5.75 -4.00
CA PRO A 140 -10.81 -5.36 -4.87
C PRO A 140 -9.51 -5.11 -4.12
N ILE A 141 -8.38 -5.54 -4.69
CA ILE A 141 -7.07 -5.40 -4.06
C ILE A 141 -6.01 -4.99 -5.09
N LEU A 142 -5.14 -4.05 -4.72
CA LEU A 142 -3.92 -3.70 -5.43
C LEU A 142 -2.71 -4.03 -4.56
N SER A 143 -1.84 -4.92 -5.04
CA SER A 143 -0.70 -5.41 -4.28
C SER A 143 0.61 -4.82 -4.78
N ALA A 144 1.39 -4.20 -3.90
CA ALA A 144 2.75 -3.74 -4.20
C ALA A 144 3.71 -4.92 -4.27
N LEU A 145 4.53 -4.98 -5.32
CA LEU A 145 5.67 -5.88 -5.42
C LEU A 145 6.98 -5.13 -5.11
N GLY A 146 8.14 -5.78 -5.29
CA GLY A 146 9.42 -5.25 -4.83
C GLY A 146 9.80 -3.90 -5.47
N THR A 147 10.02 -2.89 -4.63
CA THR A 147 10.57 -1.57 -4.98
C THR A 147 11.98 -1.35 -4.43
N GLY A 148 12.52 -2.30 -3.68
CA GLY A 148 13.90 -2.25 -3.17
C GLY A 148 14.94 -2.55 -4.24
N ASN A 149 16.16 -2.02 -4.06
CA ASN A 149 17.30 -2.16 -4.97
C ASN A 149 17.02 -1.62 -6.37
N LYS A 150 16.27 -0.54 -6.49
CA LYS A 150 15.85 0.09 -7.74
C LYS A 150 16.08 1.60 -7.71
N LEU A 151 16.33 2.17 -8.90
CA LEU A 151 16.64 3.60 -9.08
C LEU A 151 15.72 4.29 -10.09
N GLU A 152 15.03 3.53 -10.97
CA GLU A 152 14.28 4.03 -12.11
C GLU A 152 12.76 4.02 -11.84
N PRO A 153 12.19 5.12 -11.26
CA PRO A 153 10.77 5.20 -10.94
C PRO A 153 9.89 5.23 -12.20
N GLU A 154 10.39 5.70 -13.34
CA GLU A 154 9.71 5.71 -14.63
C GLU A 154 9.40 4.30 -15.19
N LEU A 155 10.07 3.28 -14.69
CA LEU A 155 9.78 1.89 -15.04
C LEU A 155 8.65 1.26 -14.20
N LEU A 156 8.18 1.97 -13.16
CA LEU A 156 7.06 1.49 -12.35
C LEU A 156 5.77 1.37 -13.16
N ARG A 157 5.03 0.28 -12.97
CA ARG A 157 3.80 -0.03 -13.71
C ARG A 157 2.76 -0.67 -12.83
N VAL A 158 1.49 -0.30 -13.07
CA VAL A 158 0.34 -1.06 -12.56
C VAL A 158 -0.16 -1.97 -13.68
N THR A 159 -0.23 -3.28 -13.41
CA THR A 159 -0.63 -4.28 -14.40
C THR A 159 -1.19 -5.53 -13.74
N ASP A 160 -1.62 -6.50 -14.52
CA ASP A 160 -1.93 -7.85 -14.04
C ASP A 160 -0.64 -8.62 -13.73
N ILE A 161 -0.65 -9.41 -12.63
CA ILE A 161 0.51 -10.18 -12.19
C ILE A 161 0.99 -11.17 -13.27
N SER A 162 0.12 -11.67 -14.12
CA SER A 162 0.47 -12.57 -15.23
C SER A 162 1.39 -11.91 -16.27
N LYS A 163 1.35 -10.57 -16.37
CA LYS A 163 2.13 -9.76 -17.32
C LYS A 163 3.44 -9.23 -16.73
N THR A 164 3.78 -9.58 -15.48
CA THR A 164 5.00 -9.10 -14.82
C THR A 164 6.25 -9.87 -15.28
N SER A 165 7.40 -9.18 -15.33
CA SER A 165 8.71 -9.74 -15.69
C SER A 165 9.82 -9.09 -14.86
N GLY A 166 11.02 -9.67 -14.82
CA GLY A 166 12.21 -9.07 -14.19
C GLY A 166 12.22 -9.05 -12.65
N CYS A 167 11.08 -8.97 -11.99
CA CYS A 167 10.98 -8.85 -10.54
C CYS A 167 11.00 -10.23 -9.84
N PRO A 168 11.97 -10.51 -8.94
CA PRO A 168 12.04 -11.80 -8.22
C PRO A 168 10.80 -12.07 -7.35
N LEU A 169 10.30 -11.05 -6.64
CA LEU A 169 9.11 -11.17 -5.82
C LEU A 169 7.87 -11.48 -6.67
N ALA A 170 7.71 -10.83 -7.83
CA ALA A 170 6.63 -11.13 -8.76
C ALA A 170 6.63 -12.59 -9.21
N ARG A 171 7.83 -13.16 -9.47
CA ARG A 171 7.99 -14.56 -9.85
C ARG A 171 7.51 -15.51 -8.75
N ILE A 172 7.87 -15.23 -7.49
CA ILE A 172 7.43 -16.01 -6.32
C ILE A 172 5.92 -15.91 -6.19
N MET A 173 5.38 -14.70 -6.19
CA MET A 173 3.94 -14.45 -6.03
C MET A 173 3.13 -15.13 -7.13
N ARG A 174 3.53 -15.04 -8.41
CA ARG A 174 2.85 -15.75 -9.51
C ARG A 174 2.78 -17.26 -9.29
N LYS A 175 3.91 -17.86 -8.86
CA LYS A 175 3.96 -19.31 -8.58
C LYS A 175 2.99 -19.66 -7.46
N GLU A 176 3.10 -18.99 -6.33
CA GLU A 176 2.31 -19.27 -5.13
C GLU A 176 0.81 -18.99 -5.29
N LEU A 177 0.45 -17.95 -6.02
CA LEU A 177 -0.94 -17.63 -6.30
C LEU A 177 -1.59 -18.63 -7.26
N ARG A 178 -0.84 -19.12 -8.26
CA ARG A 178 -1.33 -20.16 -9.18
C ARG A 178 -1.68 -21.45 -8.45
N THR A 179 -0.91 -21.88 -7.45
CA THR A 179 -1.23 -23.07 -6.64
C THR A 179 -2.51 -22.88 -5.80
N ARG A 180 -2.95 -21.64 -5.60
CA ARG A 180 -4.16 -21.23 -4.89
C ARG A 180 -5.33 -20.92 -5.83
N GLY A 181 -5.19 -21.19 -7.14
CA GLY A 181 -6.20 -20.91 -8.16
C GLY A 181 -6.40 -19.41 -8.43
N ILE A 182 -5.41 -18.57 -8.10
CA ILE A 182 -5.42 -17.12 -8.39
C ILE A 182 -4.48 -16.87 -9.55
N HIS A 183 -5.04 -16.55 -10.72
CA HIS A 183 -4.31 -16.34 -11.96
C HIS A 183 -4.16 -14.85 -12.31
N HIS A 184 -5.03 -14.01 -11.79
CA HIS A 184 -5.10 -12.58 -12.02
C HIS A 184 -5.04 -11.81 -10.72
N LEU A 185 -4.26 -10.75 -10.68
CA LEU A 185 -4.13 -9.84 -9.55
C LEU A 185 -3.59 -8.52 -10.07
N LYS A 186 -4.24 -7.42 -9.74
CA LYS A 186 -3.70 -6.09 -10.02
C LYS A 186 -2.50 -5.82 -9.11
N VAL A 187 -1.35 -5.52 -9.71
CA VAL A 187 -0.10 -5.31 -8.99
C VAL A 187 0.62 -4.04 -9.45
N MET A 188 1.31 -3.39 -8.50
CA MET A 188 2.32 -2.39 -8.76
C MET A 188 3.69 -3.07 -8.76
N PHE A 189 4.47 -2.94 -9.84
CA PHE A 189 5.79 -3.53 -9.96
C PHE A 189 6.70 -2.69 -10.85
N SER A 190 8.02 -2.99 -10.82
CA SER A 190 8.99 -2.50 -11.80
C SER A 190 9.68 -3.69 -12.48
N PRO A 191 9.84 -3.68 -13.81
CA PRO A 191 10.64 -4.65 -14.54
C PRO A 191 12.16 -4.43 -14.38
N GLU A 192 12.58 -3.32 -13.78
CA GLU A 192 13.98 -3.04 -13.47
C GLU A 192 14.60 -4.21 -12.71
N LEU A 193 15.79 -4.65 -13.13
CA LEU A 193 16.54 -5.65 -12.40
C LEU A 193 17.11 -5.06 -11.10
N PRO A 194 17.09 -5.81 -9.98
CA PRO A 194 17.67 -5.31 -8.75
C PRO A 194 19.15 -5.00 -8.91
N HIS A 195 19.57 -3.80 -8.47
CA HIS A 195 20.99 -3.46 -8.38
C HIS A 195 21.69 -4.26 -7.29
N GLU A 196 22.95 -4.59 -7.51
CA GLU A 196 23.81 -5.13 -6.47
C GLU A 196 24.04 -4.07 -5.39
N THR A 197 23.95 -4.50 -4.13
CA THR A 197 24.05 -3.59 -2.99
C THR A 197 25.00 -4.13 -1.93
N GLN A 198 25.68 -3.22 -1.24
CA GLN A 198 26.44 -3.55 -0.04
C GLN A 198 25.46 -3.82 1.12
N GLN A 199 25.74 -4.90 1.87
CA GLN A 199 24.98 -5.18 3.09
C GLN A 199 25.67 -4.46 4.26
N LEU A 200 25.13 -3.31 4.66
CA LEU A 200 25.69 -2.46 5.74
C LEU A 200 25.07 -2.78 7.11
N GLU A 201 24.02 -3.58 7.14
CA GLU A 201 23.34 -4.03 8.36
C GLU A 201 22.96 -5.52 8.25
N ALA A 202 22.87 -6.19 9.39
CA ALA A 202 22.47 -7.58 9.44
C ALA A 202 20.98 -7.74 9.09
N PRO A 203 20.63 -8.72 8.24
CA PRO A 203 19.21 -8.99 7.96
C PRO A 203 18.49 -9.54 9.19
N SER A 204 17.22 -9.20 9.32
CA SER A 204 16.34 -9.75 10.36
C SER A 204 16.25 -11.28 10.23
N PRO A 205 15.96 -12.01 11.33
CA PRO A 205 15.80 -13.46 11.30
C PRO A 205 14.84 -13.91 10.19
N GLY A 206 15.26 -14.89 9.40
CA GLY A 206 14.48 -15.42 8.28
C GLY A 206 14.64 -14.65 6.95
N ARG A 207 15.36 -13.55 6.90
CA ARG A 207 15.69 -12.82 5.66
C ARG A 207 17.13 -13.09 5.22
N ARG A 208 17.35 -13.15 3.91
CA ARG A 208 18.70 -13.37 3.33
C ARG A 208 19.52 -12.09 3.19
N SER A 209 18.85 -10.95 3.05
CA SER A 209 19.47 -9.63 2.88
C SER A 209 18.50 -8.53 3.28
N VAL A 210 19.05 -7.35 3.56
CA VAL A 210 18.29 -6.11 3.72
C VAL A 210 18.22 -5.42 2.36
N PRO A 211 17.02 -5.19 1.78
CA PRO A 211 16.92 -4.46 0.53
C PRO A 211 17.32 -3.00 0.74
N ALA A 212 18.23 -2.50 -0.08
CA ALA A 212 18.51 -1.06 -0.13
C ALA A 212 17.34 -0.32 -0.77
N SER A 213 17.19 0.95 -0.45
CA SER A 213 16.11 1.78 -0.97
C SER A 213 16.51 3.24 -1.02
N VAL A 214 15.86 3.97 -1.93
CA VAL A 214 15.97 5.42 -2.13
C VAL A 214 14.62 6.08 -1.87
N ALA A 215 14.60 7.41 -1.76
CA ALA A 215 13.37 8.12 -1.45
C ALA A 215 12.33 8.04 -2.58
N TRP A 216 12.76 8.17 -3.84
CA TRP A 216 11.87 8.44 -4.98
C TRP A 216 11.19 7.18 -5.56
N VAL A 217 11.79 6.00 -5.53
CA VAL A 217 11.15 4.80 -6.11
C VAL A 217 9.93 4.32 -5.31
N PRO A 218 10.03 4.07 -3.98
CA PRO A 218 8.87 3.63 -3.23
C PRO A 218 7.80 4.72 -3.07
N SER A 219 8.18 6.00 -3.02
CA SER A 219 7.21 7.09 -2.92
C SER A 219 6.37 7.24 -4.19
N VAL A 220 7.01 7.20 -5.37
CA VAL A 220 6.30 7.20 -6.66
C VAL A 220 5.39 5.98 -6.77
N ALA A 221 5.87 4.79 -6.37
CA ALA A 221 5.06 3.59 -6.33
C ALA A 221 3.79 3.77 -5.47
N GLY A 222 3.93 4.33 -4.27
CA GLY A 222 2.81 4.62 -3.38
C GLY A 222 1.80 5.60 -3.97
N LEU A 223 2.27 6.70 -4.56
CA LEU A 223 1.41 7.68 -5.22
C LEU A 223 0.68 7.08 -6.43
N MET A 224 1.35 6.26 -7.24
CA MET A 224 0.72 5.55 -8.37
C MET A 224 -0.35 4.57 -7.88
N MET A 225 -0.11 3.85 -6.78
CA MET A 225 -1.10 2.96 -6.18
C MET A 225 -2.31 3.73 -5.67
N GLY A 226 -2.11 4.80 -4.91
CA GLY A 226 -3.20 5.64 -4.43
C GLY A 226 -4.06 6.20 -5.56
N GLY A 227 -3.42 6.77 -6.59
CA GLY A 227 -4.12 7.28 -7.77
C GLY A 227 -4.85 6.19 -8.58
N THR A 228 -4.31 4.96 -8.62
CA THR A 228 -4.99 3.83 -9.26
C THR A 228 -6.23 3.43 -8.47
N VAL A 229 -6.14 3.32 -7.14
CA VAL A 229 -7.28 2.98 -6.27
C VAL A 229 -8.38 4.04 -6.39
N VAL A 230 -8.02 5.32 -6.40
CA VAL A 230 -9.00 6.42 -6.61
C VAL A 230 -9.75 6.21 -7.91
N ARG A 231 -9.06 5.98 -9.03
CA ARG A 231 -9.71 5.74 -10.34
C ARG A 231 -10.56 4.46 -10.33
N ASP A 232 -10.06 3.37 -9.78
CA ASP A 232 -10.81 2.11 -9.67
C ASP A 232 -12.11 2.30 -8.87
N ILE A 233 -12.08 3.08 -7.80
CA ILE A 233 -13.28 3.39 -7.00
C ILE A 233 -14.28 4.19 -7.82
N ILE A 234 -13.87 5.28 -8.47
CA ILE A 234 -14.80 6.15 -9.20
C ILE A 234 -15.37 5.49 -10.46
N GLU A 235 -14.63 4.60 -11.10
CA GLU A 235 -14.99 3.91 -12.35
C GLU A 235 -15.63 2.53 -12.12
N ASP A 236 -15.82 2.07 -10.88
CA ASP A 236 -16.23 0.69 -10.53
C ASP A 236 -15.31 -0.39 -11.15
N GLY A 237 -14.03 -0.05 -11.34
CA GLY A 237 -13.05 -0.85 -12.09
C GLY A 237 -12.09 -1.69 -11.24
N GLY A 238 -12.33 -1.85 -9.94
CA GLY A 238 -11.48 -2.63 -9.06
C GLY A 238 -11.48 -4.12 -9.41
N LEU A 239 -10.28 -4.72 -9.56
CA LEU A 239 -10.15 -6.16 -9.84
C LEU A 239 -10.23 -6.96 -8.53
N VAL A 240 -11.21 -7.86 -8.46
CA VAL A 240 -11.26 -8.94 -7.45
C VAL A 240 -10.45 -10.10 -8.00
N PRO A 241 -9.45 -10.64 -7.24
CA PRO A 241 -8.53 -11.69 -7.69
C PRO A 241 -9.21 -13.01 -8.02
#